data_3e8c06f8ff42b909bc714ff4a143b4a0
#
_entry.id   3e8c06f8ff42b909bc714ff4a143b4a0
#
_cell.length_a   1.000
_cell.length_b   1.000
_cell.length_c   1.000
_cell.angle_alpha   90.00
_cell.angle_beta   90.00
_cell.angle_gamma   90.00
#
_symmetry.space_group_name_H-M   'P 1'
#
loop_
_entity.id
_entity.type
_entity.pdbx_description
1 polymer ?
#
loop_
_entity_poly.entity_id
_entity_poly.type
_entity_poly.pdbx_seq_one_letter_code
_entity_poly.pdbx_strand_id
1 'polypeptide(L)'
;RVKTLHPKIHGGLLFLRENAGHTATAAEHGIRPIDLVVVNLYPFEHTVAKPDATLGDAIENIDIGGPSMLRSAAKNHQSVTVIVDPADYGRVAEQVSENGETTLELRRELAVKVYSRTAAYDGAIALHLANVYEQQQPSDGLPDKLVVRADKAQVLRYGENPHQRAALYGRFGEFYQQLHGKALSYNNILDLTAAAGLIVEFDADPPTLAILKHTNACGLGQADTLADAWDKAYATDRQAPFGGIIACNTALDLATAGAISEIFTEVIVAPDFATDALELLQQKKNLRLVKLLLNPANVVPWAIRSVG
;
A
#
# COMPACT_ATOMS: atom_id res chain seq x y z
N ARG A 1 14.73 -2.81 -32.74
CA ARG A 1 15.21 -2.81 -31.36
C ARG A 1 16.25 -3.90 -31.12
N VAL A 2 17.28 -3.57 -30.34
CA VAL A 2 18.27 -4.53 -29.87
C VAL A 2 17.86 -5.02 -28.51
N LYS A 3 17.77 -6.34 -28.30
CA LYS A 3 17.49 -6.95 -27.00
C LYS A 3 18.79 -7.43 -26.36
N THR A 4 18.97 -7.21 -25.06
CA THR A 4 20.18 -7.54 -24.29
C THR A 4 20.22 -9.01 -23.86
N LEU A 5 19.90 -9.95 -24.72
CA LEU A 5 19.87 -11.39 -24.46
C LEU A 5 21.11 -12.12 -24.99
N HIS A 6 22.26 -11.47 -24.97
CA HIS A 6 23.49 -12.02 -25.51
C HIS A 6 24.21 -12.96 -24.52
N PRO A 7 24.72 -14.14 -24.93
CA PRO A 7 25.38 -15.08 -24.02
C PRO A 7 26.57 -14.49 -23.25
N LYS A 8 27.34 -13.57 -23.84
CA LYS A 8 28.43 -12.88 -23.13
C LYS A 8 27.97 -11.99 -21.99
N ILE A 9 26.76 -11.40 -22.07
CA ILE A 9 26.18 -10.60 -21.00
C ILE A 9 25.71 -11.53 -19.87
N HIS A 10 24.85 -12.49 -20.20
CA HIS A 10 24.33 -13.40 -19.18
C HIS A 10 25.40 -14.32 -18.59
N GLY A 11 26.34 -14.78 -19.40
CA GLY A 11 27.51 -15.50 -18.93
C GLY A 11 28.33 -14.66 -17.94
N GLY A 12 28.60 -13.39 -18.26
CA GLY A 12 29.33 -12.46 -17.39
C GLY A 12 28.66 -12.20 -16.05
N LEU A 13 27.29 -12.27 -16.01
CA LEU A 13 26.51 -12.15 -14.80
C LEU A 13 26.44 -13.44 -13.99
N LEU A 14 26.38 -14.61 -14.64
CA LEU A 14 25.99 -15.88 -14.01
C LEU A 14 27.15 -16.76 -13.58
N PHE A 15 28.37 -16.65 -14.22
CA PHE A 15 29.44 -17.52 -13.84
C PHE A 15 29.93 -17.26 -12.41
N LEU A 16 30.13 -18.34 -11.67
CA LEU A 16 30.65 -18.29 -10.29
C LEU A 16 32.15 -18.05 -10.34
N ARG A 17 32.61 -16.92 -9.80
CA ARG A 17 34.01 -16.44 -9.85
C ARG A 17 34.99 -17.35 -9.12
N GLU A 18 34.53 -18.03 -8.08
CA GLU A 18 35.31 -18.97 -7.27
C GLU A 18 35.35 -20.40 -7.86
N ASN A 19 34.55 -20.66 -8.91
CA ASN A 19 34.52 -21.95 -9.56
C ASN A 19 35.51 -21.98 -10.73
N ALA A 20 36.60 -22.74 -10.58
CA ALA A 20 37.65 -22.83 -11.58
C ALA A 20 37.16 -23.32 -12.98
N GLY A 21 36.19 -24.24 -13.01
CA GLY A 21 35.58 -24.71 -14.26
C GLY A 21 34.80 -23.60 -14.96
N HIS A 22 33.98 -22.83 -14.20
CA HIS A 22 33.27 -21.71 -14.77
C HIS A 22 34.20 -20.61 -15.28
N THR A 23 35.27 -20.32 -14.54
CA THR A 23 36.25 -19.30 -14.94
C THR A 23 37.01 -19.69 -16.19
N ALA A 24 37.43 -20.97 -16.31
CA ALA A 24 38.08 -21.50 -17.48
C ALA A 24 37.18 -21.42 -18.74
N THR A 25 35.92 -21.88 -18.61
CA THR A 25 34.94 -21.81 -19.71
C THR A 25 34.63 -20.36 -20.09
N ALA A 26 34.49 -19.46 -19.14
CA ALA A 26 34.29 -18.04 -19.43
C ALA A 26 35.45 -17.44 -20.21
N ALA A 27 36.69 -17.76 -19.83
CA ALA A 27 37.90 -17.32 -20.54
C ALA A 27 37.97 -17.89 -21.97
N GLU A 28 37.69 -19.19 -22.15
CA GLU A 28 37.65 -19.86 -23.45
C GLU A 28 36.70 -19.16 -24.44
N HIS A 29 35.51 -18.75 -23.95
CA HIS A 29 34.50 -18.08 -24.77
C HIS A 29 34.61 -16.55 -24.79
N GLY A 30 35.63 -15.96 -24.19
CA GLY A 30 35.85 -14.51 -24.13
C GLY A 30 34.72 -13.78 -23.36
N ILE A 31 34.20 -14.43 -22.32
CA ILE A 31 33.18 -13.85 -21.44
C ILE A 31 33.89 -13.11 -20.31
N ARG A 32 33.64 -11.80 -20.22
CA ARG A 32 34.17 -10.96 -19.15
C ARG A 32 33.18 -10.92 -17.94
N PRO A 33 33.69 -10.83 -16.72
CA PRO A 33 32.83 -10.63 -15.58
C PRO A 33 32.11 -9.28 -15.66
N ILE A 34 30.85 -9.26 -15.17
CA ILE A 34 30.06 -8.03 -14.96
C ILE A 34 29.79 -7.96 -13.47
N ASP A 35 30.28 -6.90 -12.83
CA ASP A 35 30.27 -6.76 -11.37
C ASP A 35 29.10 -5.92 -10.86
N LEU A 36 28.57 -5.05 -11.74
CA LEU A 36 27.47 -4.14 -11.42
C LEU A 36 26.46 -4.10 -12.58
N VAL A 37 25.19 -4.22 -12.22
CA VAL A 37 24.05 -4.06 -13.14
C VAL A 37 23.07 -3.04 -12.58
N VAL A 38 22.71 -2.08 -13.42
CA VAL A 38 21.69 -1.07 -13.11
C VAL A 38 20.65 -1.12 -14.21
N VAL A 39 19.45 -1.53 -13.85
CA VAL A 39 18.33 -1.66 -14.80
C VAL A 39 17.03 -1.15 -14.17
N ASN A 40 16.45 -0.13 -14.79
CA ASN A 40 15.06 0.27 -14.55
C ASN A 40 14.18 -0.44 -15.59
N LEU A 41 13.17 -1.18 -15.11
CA LEU A 41 12.23 -1.86 -16.01
C LEU A 41 11.41 -0.86 -16.82
N TYR A 42 10.92 -1.27 -17.96
CA TYR A 42 9.95 -0.49 -18.73
C TYR A 42 8.73 -0.19 -17.83
N PRO A 43 8.15 1.03 -17.92
CA PRO A 43 7.08 1.49 -17.02
C PRO A 43 5.72 0.92 -17.42
N PHE A 44 5.58 -0.42 -17.42
CA PHE A 44 4.37 -1.12 -17.82
C PHE A 44 3.14 -0.61 -17.08
N GLU A 45 3.20 -0.56 -15.74
CA GLU A 45 2.08 -0.12 -14.91
C GLU A 45 1.65 1.31 -15.22
N HIS A 46 2.60 2.20 -15.49
CA HIS A 46 2.31 3.58 -15.90
C HIS A 46 1.72 3.65 -17.31
N THR A 47 2.15 2.78 -18.21
CA THR A 47 1.64 2.74 -19.58
C THR A 47 0.19 2.29 -19.60
N VAL A 48 -0.16 1.20 -18.93
CA VAL A 48 -1.54 0.67 -18.92
C VAL A 48 -2.51 1.49 -18.07
N ALA A 49 -2.01 2.38 -17.22
CA ALA A 49 -2.85 3.32 -16.46
C ALA A 49 -3.34 4.53 -17.28
N LYS A 50 -2.82 4.74 -18.49
CA LYS A 50 -3.27 5.85 -19.34
C LYS A 50 -4.65 5.54 -19.94
N PRO A 51 -5.57 6.51 -20.00
CA PRO A 51 -6.92 6.29 -20.52
C PRO A 51 -6.97 5.85 -21.99
N ASP A 52 -5.96 6.19 -22.78
CA ASP A 52 -5.83 5.93 -24.20
C ASP A 52 -4.87 4.77 -24.53
N ALA A 53 -4.40 4.03 -23.52
CA ALA A 53 -3.47 2.92 -23.72
C ALA A 53 -4.15 1.78 -24.48
N THR A 54 -3.50 1.34 -25.56
CA THR A 54 -3.94 0.17 -26.34
C THR A 54 -3.29 -1.11 -25.83
N LEU A 55 -3.88 -2.26 -26.17
CA LEU A 55 -3.24 -3.57 -25.92
C LEU A 55 -1.86 -3.66 -26.60
N GLY A 56 -1.69 -3.06 -27.77
CA GLY A 56 -0.41 -2.98 -28.47
C GLY A 56 0.65 -2.23 -27.66
N ASP A 57 0.26 -1.11 -27.05
CA ASP A 57 1.15 -0.32 -26.17
C ASP A 57 1.53 -1.13 -24.93
N ALA A 58 0.60 -1.83 -24.33
CA ALA A 58 0.84 -2.70 -23.19
C ALA A 58 1.88 -3.80 -23.55
N ILE A 59 1.66 -4.53 -24.64
CA ILE A 59 2.57 -5.61 -25.09
C ILE A 59 3.96 -5.06 -25.41
N GLU A 60 4.07 -3.92 -26.09
CA GLU A 60 5.37 -3.34 -26.44
C GLU A 60 6.16 -2.88 -25.20
N ASN A 61 5.48 -2.55 -24.11
CA ASN A 61 6.08 -2.18 -22.83
C ASN A 61 6.36 -3.35 -21.89
N ILE A 62 6.17 -4.59 -22.32
CA ILE A 62 6.68 -5.77 -21.60
C ILE A 62 8.19 -5.89 -21.83
N ASP A 63 8.96 -5.62 -20.77
CA ASP A 63 10.41 -5.72 -20.79
C ASP A 63 10.85 -7.19 -20.67
N ILE A 64 11.67 -7.65 -21.61
CA ILE A 64 12.22 -9.02 -21.62
C ILE A 64 13.65 -9.02 -21.10
N GLY A 65 14.50 -8.13 -21.63
CA GLY A 65 15.93 -8.11 -21.33
C GLY A 65 16.23 -7.65 -19.91
N GLY A 66 15.52 -6.62 -19.44
CA GLY A 66 15.69 -6.07 -18.10
C GLY A 66 15.46 -7.11 -17.00
N PRO A 67 14.28 -7.76 -16.93
CA PRO A 67 14.03 -8.82 -15.94
C PRO A 67 15.03 -9.98 -16.03
N SER A 68 15.43 -10.38 -17.24
CA SER A 68 16.40 -11.45 -17.43
C SER A 68 17.78 -11.11 -16.83
N MET A 69 18.29 -9.90 -17.08
CA MET A 69 19.55 -9.44 -16.50
C MET A 69 19.47 -9.25 -14.98
N LEU A 70 18.41 -8.62 -14.50
CA LEU A 70 18.17 -8.44 -13.07
C LEU A 70 18.17 -9.76 -12.31
N ARG A 71 17.43 -10.75 -12.80
CA ARG A 71 17.33 -12.07 -12.16
C ARG A 71 18.65 -12.83 -12.22
N SER A 72 19.40 -12.72 -13.34
CA SER A 72 20.73 -13.32 -13.47
C SER A 72 21.71 -12.74 -12.44
N ALA A 73 21.76 -11.42 -12.32
CA ALA A 73 22.61 -10.72 -11.37
C ALA A 73 22.21 -11.01 -9.93
N ALA A 74 20.91 -10.94 -9.60
CA ALA A 74 20.39 -11.23 -8.27
C ALA A 74 20.68 -12.67 -7.83
N LYS A 75 20.59 -13.65 -8.75
CA LYS A 75 20.97 -15.03 -8.46
C LYS A 75 22.46 -15.14 -8.09
N ASN A 76 23.33 -14.36 -8.71
CA ASN A 76 24.77 -14.34 -8.44
C ASN A 76 25.18 -13.16 -7.53
N HIS A 77 24.34 -12.77 -6.57
CA HIS A 77 24.61 -11.67 -5.64
C HIS A 77 25.89 -11.85 -4.80
N GLN A 78 26.43 -13.05 -4.76
CA GLN A 78 27.74 -13.31 -4.16
C GLN A 78 28.84 -12.46 -4.84
N SER A 79 28.73 -12.29 -6.16
CA SER A 79 29.74 -11.60 -6.97
C SER A 79 29.22 -10.36 -7.70
N VAL A 80 27.91 -10.17 -7.82
CA VAL A 80 27.31 -9.11 -8.63
C VAL A 80 26.43 -8.20 -7.81
N THR A 81 26.66 -6.91 -7.92
CA THR A 81 25.77 -5.87 -7.39
C THR A 81 24.65 -5.60 -8.41
N VAL A 82 23.40 -5.56 -7.97
CA VAL A 82 22.27 -5.31 -8.88
C VAL A 82 21.36 -4.22 -8.31
N ILE A 83 21.04 -3.22 -9.14
CA ILE A 83 20.17 -2.12 -8.76
C ILE A 83 18.96 -2.11 -9.69
N VAL A 84 17.75 -2.09 -9.11
CA VAL A 84 16.48 -2.02 -9.82
C VAL A 84 15.69 -0.75 -9.50
N ASP A 85 16.17 0.04 -8.52
CA ASP A 85 15.50 1.23 -8.01
C ASP A 85 16.51 2.39 -7.91
N PRO A 86 16.21 3.56 -8.51
CA PRO A 86 17.08 4.74 -8.42
C PRO A 86 17.38 5.19 -6.99
N ALA A 87 16.51 4.90 -6.02
CA ALA A 87 16.74 5.23 -4.61
C ALA A 87 17.99 4.56 -4.01
N ASP A 88 18.48 3.48 -4.62
CA ASP A 88 19.68 2.76 -4.16
C ASP A 88 20.99 3.27 -4.78
N TYR A 89 20.94 4.18 -5.77
CA TYR A 89 22.13 4.65 -6.48
C TYR A 89 23.16 5.27 -5.53
N GLY A 90 22.72 6.14 -4.61
CA GLY A 90 23.61 6.82 -3.68
C GLY A 90 24.38 5.85 -2.77
N ARG A 91 23.68 4.89 -2.16
CA ARG A 91 24.27 3.88 -1.27
C ARG A 91 25.32 3.01 -1.98
N VAL A 92 25.02 2.61 -3.23
CA VAL A 92 25.96 1.79 -4.01
C VAL A 92 27.15 2.61 -4.48
N ALA A 93 26.93 3.84 -4.95
CA ALA A 93 28.02 4.74 -5.37
C ALA A 93 28.96 5.07 -4.21
N GLU A 94 28.44 5.30 -3.02
CA GLU A 94 29.23 5.55 -1.79
C GLU A 94 30.15 4.36 -1.51
N GLN A 95 29.60 3.14 -1.38
CA GLN A 95 30.41 1.95 -1.10
C GLN A 95 31.47 1.66 -2.16
N VAL A 96 31.12 1.81 -3.45
CA VAL A 96 32.09 1.62 -4.55
C VAL A 96 33.18 2.69 -4.51
N SER A 97 32.83 3.93 -4.21
CA SER A 97 33.80 5.03 -4.11
C SER A 97 34.79 4.84 -2.95
N GLU A 98 34.29 4.37 -1.80
CA GLU A 98 35.09 4.22 -0.58
C GLU A 98 35.92 2.93 -0.56
N ASN A 99 35.35 1.81 -1.05
CA ASN A 99 35.93 0.49 -0.87
C ASN A 99 36.28 -0.22 -2.22
N GLY A 100 35.94 0.39 -3.35
CA GLY A 100 36.09 -0.24 -4.66
C GLY A 100 35.04 -1.32 -4.98
N GLU A 101 34.23 -1.72 -4.00
CA GLU A 101 33.18 -2.73 -4.13
C GLU A 101 32.04 -2.50 -3.13
N THR A 102 30.94 -3.22 -3.31
CA THR A 102 29.83 -3.25 -2.35
C THR A 102 29.99 -4.40 -1.37
N THR A 103 29.41 -4.25 -0.16
CA THR A 103 29.35 -5.34 0.82
C THR A 103 28.42 -6.45 0.37
N LEU A 104 28.70 -7.68 0.81
CA LEU A 104 27.81 -8.83 0.54
C LEU A 104 26.42 -8.63 1.14
N GLU A 105 26.34 -7.94 2.29
CA GLU A 105 25.06 -7.61 2.94
C GLU A 105 24.19 -6.73 2.03
N LEU A 106 24.76 -5.66 1.47
CA LEU A 106 24.07 -4.81 0.51
C LEU A 106 23.64 -5.57 -0.72
N ARG A 107 24.53 -6.42 -1.29
CA ARG A 107 24.18 -7.24 -2.46
C ARG A 107 23.01 -8.20 -2.19
N ARG A 108 22.93 -8.80 -1.00
CA ARG A 108 21.79 -9.64 -0.56
C ARG A 108 20.48 -8.86 -0.46
N GLU A 109 20.53 -7.67 0.17
CA GLU A 109 19.38 -6.78 0.26
C GLU A 109 18.85 -6.40 -1.13
N LEU A 110 19.75 -5.96 -2.01
CA LEU A 110 19.41 -5.58 -3.39
C LEU A 110 18.86 -6.77 -4.20
N ALA A 111 19.38 -7.97 -4.02
CA ALA A 111 18.87 -9.17 -4.67
C ALA A 111 17.42 -9.49 -4.25
N VAL A 112 17.08 -9.36 -2.97
CA VAL A 112 15.69 -9.49 -2.48
C VAL A 112 14.80 -8.44 -3.14
N LYS A 113 15.27 -7.18 -3.24
CA LYS A 113 14.54 -6.08 -3.87
C LYS A 113 14.27 -6.36 -5.35
N VAL A 114 15.23 -6.94 -6.08
CA VAL A 114 15.06 -7.37 -7.48
C VAL A 114 13.93 -8.39 -7.59
N TYR A 115 13.96 -9.47 -6.81
CA TYR A 115 12.90 -10.50 -6.88
C TYR A 115 11.53 -9.96 -6.49
N SER A 116 11.47 -9.07 -5.51
CA SER A 116 10.22 -8.37 -5.15
C SER A 116 9.70 -7.51 -6.31
N ARG A 117 10.59 -6.75 -6.99
CA ARG A 117 10.20 -5.89 -8.11
C ARG A 117 9.80 -6.70 -9.34
N THR A 118 10.52 -7.77 -9.69
CA THR A 118 10.17 -8.61 -10.85
C THR A 118 8.86 -9.38 -10.62
N ALA A 119 8.62 -9.88 -9.41
CA ALA A 119 7.36 -10.52 -9.07
C ALA A 119 6.16 -9.56 -9.19
N ALA A 120 6.37 -8.29 -8.78
CA ALA A 120 5.37 -7.25 -8.95
C ALA A 120 5.07 -6.92 -10.41
N TYR A 121 6.14 -6.81 -11.18
CA TYR A 121 6.08 -6.52 -12.61
C TYR A 121 5.32 -7.60 -13.37
N ASP A 122 5.70 -8.86 -13.15
CA ASP A 122 5.02 -10.01 -13.76
C ASP A 122 3.57 -10.11 -13.31
N GLY A 123 3.28 -9.84 -12.03
CA GLY A 123 1.92 -9.82 -11.49
C GLY A 123 1.04 -8.73 -12.12
N ALA A 124 1.59 -7.52 -12.36
CA ALA A 124 0.87 -6.45 -13.03
C ALA A 124 0.55 -6.79 -14.50
N ILE A 125 1.51 -7.40 -15.21
CA ILE A 125 1.31 -7.88 -16.58
C ILE A 125 0.22 -8.96 -16.61
N ALA A 126 0.32 -9.96 -15.74
CA ALA A 126 -0.63 -11.07 -15.69
C ALA A 126 -2.05 -10.57 -15.42
N LEU A 127 -2.22 -9.67 -14.44
CA LEU A 127 -3.53 -9.09 -14.10
C LEU A 127 -4.10 -8.28 -15.27
N HIS A 128 -3.29 -7.43 -15.90
CA HIS A 128 -3.75 -6.62 -17.04
C HIS A 128 -4.19 -7.50 -18.22
N LEU A 129 -3.39 -8.50 -18.59
CA LEU A 129 -3.70 -9.40 -19.69
C LEU A 129 -4.92 -10.28 -19.39
N ALA A 130 -5.06 -10.76 -18.15
CA ALA A 130 -6.25 -11.49 -17.71
C ALA A 130 -7.51 -10.62 -17.91
N ASN A 131 -7.51 -9.40 -17.38
CA ASN A 131 -8.63 -8.47 -17.54
C ASN A 131 -8.99 -8.19 -19.00
N VAL A 132 -7.99 -8.06 -19.89
CA VAL A 132 -8.24 -7.81 -21.32
C VAL A 132 -8.79 -9.04 -22.04
N TYR A 133 -8.29 -10.23 -21.72
CA TYR A 133 -8.69 -11.45 -22.42
C TYR A 133 -9.93 -12.11 -21.82
N GLU A 134 -10.14 -12.01 -20.49
CA GLU A 134 -11.30 -12.58 -19.79
C GLU A 134 -12.58 -11.77 -20.00
N GLN A 135 -12.49 -10.45 -20.26
CA GLN A 135 -13.64 -9.66 -20.69
C GLN A 135 -14.32 -10.20 -21.97
N GLN A 136 -13.65 -11.10 -22.70
CA GLN A 136 -14.19 -11.78 -23.89
C GLN A 136 -14.90 -13.10 -23.55
N GLN A 137 -14.93 -13.54 -22.28
CA GLN A 137 -15.61 -14.75 -21.83
C GLN A 137 -16.57 -14.43 -20.68
N PRO A 138 -17.73 -15.13 -20.59
CA PRO A 138 -18.62 -15.00 -19.43
C PRO A 138 -17.90 -15.52 -18.19
N SER A 139 -17.43 -14.64 -17.32
CA SER A 139 -16.83 -14.99 -16.03
C SER A 139 -17.69 -14.41 -14.91
N ASP A 140 -17.61 -14.99 -13.73
CA ASP A 140 -18.21 -14.46 -12.51
C ASP A 140 -17.49 -13.20 -11.97
N GLY A 141 -16.48 -12.70 -12.69
CA GLY A 141 -15.71 -11.52 -12.36
C GLY A 141 -14.65 -11.74 -11.27
N LEU A 142 -14.45 -12.98 -10.85
CA LEU A 142 -13.43 -13.33 -9.85
C LEU A 142 -12.27 -14.09 -10.49
N PRO A 143 -11.00 -13.79 -10.15
CA PRO A 143 -9.86 -14.48 -10.73
C PRO A 143 -9.69 -15.89 -10.15
N ASP A 144 -9.31 -16.86 -10.98
CA ASP A 144 -8.95 -18.22 -10.54
C ASP A 144 -7.81 -18.25 -9.49
N LYS A 145 -6.93 -17.24 -9.54
CA LYS A 145 -5.81 -17.09 -8.61
C LYS A 145 -5.73 -15.66 -8.10
N LEU A 146 -5.98 -15.49 -6.81
CA LEU A 146 -5.84 -14.20 -6.15
C LEU A 146 -4.40 -13.97 -5.70
N VAL A 147 -3.80 -12.86 -6.15
CA VAL A 147 -2.51 -12.37 -5.67
C VAL A 147 -2.74 -10.99 -5.06
N VAL A 148 -2.52 -10.88 -3.74
CA VAL A 148 -2.58 -9.59 -3.04
C VAL A 148 -1.17 -9.09 -2.78
N ARG A 149 -0.88 -7.89 -3.27
CA ARG A 149 0.38 -7.20 -3.00
C ARG A 149 0.08 -5.83 -2.41
N ALA A 150 0.75 -5.54 -1.30
CA ALA A 150 0.67 -4.25 -0.66
C ALA A 150 2.01 -3.92 0.01
N ASP A 151 2.47 -2.69 -0.15
CA ASP A 151 3.66 -2.21 0.53
C ASP A 151 3.33 -1.92 2.01
N LYS A 152 4.31 -2.16 2.89
CA LYS A 152 4.15 -1.87 4.30
C LYS A 152 4.13 -0.36 4.54
N ALA A 153 2.99 0.16 4.95
CA ALA A 153 2.80 1.58 5.25
C ALA A 153 3.32 1.93 6.65
N GLN A 154 3.05 1.07 7.64
CA GLN A 154 3.41 1.37 9.04
C GLN A 154 3.54 0.09 9.87
N VAL A 155 4.50 0.06 10.80
CA VAL A 155 4.53 -0.93 11.88
C VAL A 155 3.63 -0.45 13.01
N LEU A 156 2.71 -1.28 13.48
CA LEU A 156 1.84 -0.98 14.60
C LEU A 156 2.48 -1.42 15.91
N ARG A 157 2.08 -0.78 17.01
CA ARG A 157 2.66 -1.07 18.34
C ARG A 157 2.41 -2.53 18.77
N TYR A 158 1.22 -3.07 18.46
CA TYR A 158 0.81 -4.47 18.64
C TYR A 158 -0.41 -4.74 17.76
N GLY A 159 -0.86 -6.00 17.66
CA GLY A 159 -2.07 -6.41 16.94
C GLY A 159 -3.34 -6.20 17.72
N GLU A 160 -4.29 -7.10 17.60
CA GLU A 160 -5.52 -7.08 18.40
C GLU A 160 -5.20 -7.17 19.91
N ASN A 161 -4.22 -8.01 20.26
CA ASN A 161 -3.72 -8.20 21.62
C ASN A 161 -2.25 -7.78 21.78
N PRO A 162 -1.81 -7.37 22.99
CA PRO A 162 -0.46 -6.82 23.20
C PRO A 162 0.70 -7.73 22.82
N HIS A 163 0.52 -9.05 22.82
CA HIS A 163 1.57 -10.01 22.47
C HIS A 163 1.68 -10.27 20.95
N GLN A 164 0.75 -9.76 20.15
CA GLN A 164 0.72 -9.94 18.71
C GLN A 164 1.50 -8.84 18.00
N ARG A 165 2.24 -9.21 16.97
CA ARG A 165 2.86 -8.23 16.06
C ARG A 165 1.87 -7.85 14.96
N ALA A 166 1.87 -6.56 14.57
CA ALA A 166 1.05 -6.10 13.46
C ALA A 166 1.75 -5.01 12.65
N ALA A 167 1.35 -4.91 11.40
CA ALA A 167 1.73 -3.83 10.50
C ALA A 167 0.55 -3.49 9.59
N LEU A 168 0.48 -2.25 9.17
CA LEU A 168 -0.46 -1.77 8.18
C LEU A 168 0.19 -1.84 6.80
N TYR A 169 -0.51 -2.39 5.85
CA TYR A 169 -0.09 -2.49 4.45
C TYR A 169 -1.07 -1.77 3.54
N GLY A 170 -0.61 -1.32 2.38
CA GLY A 170 -1.43 -0.66 1.37
C GLY A 170 -1.44 0.86 1.49
N ARG A 171 -2.45 1.49 0.87
CA ARG A 171 -2.53 2.92 0.61
C ARG A 171 -3.36 3.69 1.65
N PHE A 172 -3.26 3.30 2.92
CA PHE A 172 -4.07 3.90 3.99
C PHE A 172 -4.04 5.43 4.00
N GLY A 173 -2.88 6.04 3.78
CA GLY A 173 -2.70 7.49 3.75
C GLY A 173 -3.38 8.21 2.57
N GLU A 174 -3.84 7.49 1.54
CA GLU A 174 -4.65 8.07 0.46
C GLU A 174 -6.12 8.22 0.86
N PHE A 175 -6.58 7.42 1.82
CA PHE A 175 -7.97 7.44 2.32
C PHE A 175 -8.13 8.25 3.58
N TYR A 176 -7.13 8.24 4.46
CA TYR A 176 -7.24 8.79 5.80
C TYR A 176 -6.04 9.67 6.15
N GLN A 177 -6.32 10.86 6.66
CA GLN A 177 -5.32 11.75 7.23
C GLN A 177 -5.59 11.97 8.70
N GLN A 178 -4.69 11.52 9.56
CA GLN A 178 -4.78 11.83 10.99
C GLN A 178 -4.31 13.28 11.24
N LEU A 179 -5.21 14.10 11.79
CA LEU A 179 -4.97 15.52 12.08
C LEU A 179 -4.48 15.73 13.51
N HIS A 180 -4.87 14.85 14.44
CA HIS A 180 -4.57 15.01 15.87
C HIS A 180 -4.56 13.67 16.61
N GLY A 181 -3.94 13.67 17.80
CA GLY A 181 -3.98 12.58 18.77
C GLY A 181 -2.85 11.57 18.67
N LYS A 182 -2.91 10.53 19.49
CA LYS A 182 -1.95 9.43 19.50
C LYS A 182 -2.04 8.62 18.19
N ALA A 183 -0.95 7.95 17.82
CA ALA A 183 -0.95 7.02 16.71
C ALA A 183 -2.11 6.01 16.80
N LEU A 184 -2.72 5.72 15.66
CA LEU A 184 -3.81 4.74 15.56
C LEU A 184 -3.27 3.34 15.94
N SER A 185 -4.01 2.63 16.78
CA SER A 185 -3.76 1.22 17.09
C SER A 185 -4.42 0.31 16.05
N TYR A 186 -4.09 -1.00 16.10
CA TYR A 186 -4.78 -2.00 15.29
C TYR A 186 -6.30 -1.91 15.43
N ASN A 187 -6.81 -1.88 16.67
CA ASN A 187 -8.26 -1.79 16.94
C ASN A 187 -8.85 -0.46 16.47
N ASN A 188 -8.11 0.66 16.63
CA ASN A 188 -8.59 1.93 16.09
C ASN A 188 -8.71 1.90 14.56
N ILE A 189 -7.78 1.28 13.84
CA ILE A 189 -7.83 1.16 12.39
C ILE A 189 -9.01 0.26 11.96
N LEU A 190 -9.22 -0.85 12.67
CA LEU A 190 -10.32 -1.76 12.40
C LEU A 190 -11.69 -1.06 12.57
N ASP A 191 -11.86 -0.38 13.70
CA ASP A 191 -13.09 0.36 14.00
C ASP A 191 -13.26 1.57 13.06
N LEU A 192 -12.18 2.31 12.75
CA LEU A 192 -12.20 3.43 11.82
C LEU A 192 -12.64 3.01 10.41
N THR A 193 -12.10 1.89 9.90
CA THR A 193 -12.48 1.41 8.55
C THR A 193 -13.93 0.94 8.51
N ALA A 194 -14.45 0.34 9.58
CA ALA A 194 -15.85 -0.02 9.68
C ALA A 194 -16.75 1.24 9.74
N ALA A 195 -16.35 2.25 10.52
CA ALA A 195 -17.09 3.50 10.64
C ALA A 195 -17.11 4.30 9.34
N ALA A 196 -15.95 4.39 8.64
CA ALA A 196 -15.86 5.03 7.34
C ALA A 196 -16.70 4.27 6.29
N GLY A 197 -16.62 2.93 6.25
CA GLY A 197 -17.44 2.13 5.35
C GLY A 197 -18.93 2.30 5.55
N LEU A 198 -19.39 2.47 6.82
CA LEU A 198 -20.79 2.73 7.10
C LEU A 198 -21.22 4.14 6.68
N ILE A 199 -20.43 5.16 7.03
CA ILE A 199 -20.87 6.56 6.85
C ILE A 199 -20.90 6.97 5.37
N VAL A 200 -20.04 6.41 4.51
CA VAL A 200 -20.03 6.71 3.08
C VAL A 200 -21.28 6.21 2.33
N GLU A 201 -22.04 5.28 2.90
CA GLU A 201 -23.34 4.87 2.35
C GLU A 201 -24.36 6.03 2.39
N PHE A 202 -24.07 7.06 3.18
CA PHE A 202 -24.89 8.26 3.36
C PHE A 202 -24.30 9.53 2.71
N ASP A 203 -23.33 9.41 1.80
CA ASP A 203 -22.64 10.57 1.21
C ASP A 203 -23.57 11.56 0.51
N ALA A 204 -24.66 11.08 -0.09
CA ALA A 204 -25.66 11.90 -0.78
C ALA A 204 -26.84 12.31 0.12
N ASP A 205 -26.86 11.87 1.36
CA ASP A 205 -27.94 12.06 2.30
C ASP A 205 -27.79 13.35 3.14
N PRO A 206 -28.86 13.82 3.83
CA PRO A 206 -28.75 14.89 4.82
C PRO A 206 -27.67 14.59 5.89
N PRO A 207 -27.30 15.58 6.72
CA PRO A 207 -26.31 15.39 7.77
C PRO A 207 -26.58 14.13 8.59
N THR A 208 -25.64 13.20 8.53
CA THR A 208 -25.73 11.87 9.16
C THR A 208 -24.50 11.64 10.03
N LEU A 209 -24.76 11.09 11.22
CA LEU A 209 -23.71 10.75 12.17
C LEU A 209 -23.94 9.32 12.69
N ALA A 210 -22.87 8.53 12.68
CA ALA A 210 -22.85 7.17 13.21
C ALA A 210 -21.91 7.08 14.41
N ILE A 211 -22.31 6.32 15.42
CA ILE A 211 -21.51 5.97 16.59
C ILE A 211 -21.27 4.47 16.54
N LEU A 212 -20.01 4.06 16.53
CA LEU A 212 -19.63 2.66 16.47
C LEU A 212 -18.77 2.27 17.66
N LYS A 213 -18.87 1.01 18.03
CA LYS A 213 -17.97 0.37 18.99
C LYS A 213 -17.74 -1.08 18.60
N HIS A 214 -16.45 -1.50 18.54
CA HIS A 214 -16.08 -2.86 18.12
C HIS A 214 -16.68 -3.22 16.76
N THR A 215 -16.48 -2.32 15.77
CA THR A 215 -16.96 -2.42 14.38
C THR A 215 -18.48 -2.43 14.19
N ASN A 216 -19.27 -2.31 15.25
CA ASN A 216 -20.73 -2.32 15.17
C ASN A 216 -21.31 -0.96 15.53
N ALA A 217 -22.34 -0.52 14.79
CA ALA A 217 -23.07 0.68 15.11
C ALA A 217 -23.92 0.48 16.38
N CYS A 218 -23.76 1.36 17.36
CA CYS A 218 -24.62 1.47 18.53
C CYS A 218 -25.61 2.63 18.42
N GLY A 219 -25.43 3.51 17.43
CA GLY A 219 -26.36 4.57 17.10
C GLY A 219 -26.07 5.15 15.72
N LEU A 220 -27.13 5.51 15.00
CA LEU A 220 -27.07 6.28 13.75
C LEU A 220 -28.22 7.27 13.77
N GLY A 221 -27.91 8.52 13.44
CA GLY A 221 -28.88 9.59 13.36
C GLY A 221 -28.73 10.41 12.08
N GLN A 222 -29.85 10.80 11.51
CA GLN A 222 -29.92 11.68 10.35
C GLN A 222 -30.90 12.83 10.66
N ALA A 223 -30.50 14.06 10.34
CA ALA A 223 -31.27 15.26 10.63
C ALA A 223 -30.90 16.43 9.71
N ASP A 224 -31.54 17.59 9.90
CA ASP A 224 -31.20 18.81 9.15
C ASP A 224 -29.86 19.42 9.58
N THR A 225 -29.43 19.14 10.81
CA THR A 225 -28.11 19.54 11.34
C THR A 225 -27.35 18.34 11.87
N LEU A 226 -26.01 18.44 11.89
CA LEU A 226 -25.18 17.36 12.43
C LEU A 226 -25.33 17.22 13.96
N ALA A 227 -25.62 18.33 14.67
CA ALA A 227 -25.89 18.30 16.09
C ALA A 227 -27.19 17.54 16.41
N ASP A 228 -28.27 17.75 15.66
CA ASP A 228 -29.50 16.99 15.81
C ASP A 228 -29.31 15.52 15.40
N ALA A 229 -28.48 15.24 14.41
CA ALA A 229 -28.12 13.87 14.03
C ALA A 229 -27.35 13.17 15.17
N TRP A 230 -26.43 13.87 15.85
CA TRP A 230 -25.78 13.38 17.06
C TRP A 230 -26.77 13.03 18.17
N ASP A 231 -27.72 13.92 18.48
CA ASP A 231 -28.68 13.69 19.52
C ASP A 231 -29.56 12.45 19.27
N LYS A 232 -29.97 12.23 18.01
CA LYS A 232 -30.67 11.03 17.57
C LYS A 232 -29.84 9.76 17.70
N ALA A 233 -28.58 9.80 17.19
CA ALA A 233 -27.68 8.68 17.30
C ALA A 233 -27.37 8.30 18.73
N TYR A 234 -27.08 9.28 19.59
CA TYR A 234 -26.75 9.08 20.98
C TYR A 234 -27.96 8.64 21.84
N ALA A 235 -29.18 9.03 21.44
CA ALA A 235 -30.41 8.58 22.11
C ALA A 235 -30.67 7.08 21.92
N THR A 236 -30.12 6.45 20.89
CA THR A 236 -30.29 5.01 20.61
C THR A 236 -29.67 4.15 21.71
N ASP A 237 -28.46 4.51 22.15
CA ASP A 237 -27.76 3.87 23.27
C ASP A 237 -26.85 4.89 23.93
N ARG A 238 -27.03 5.14 25.22
CA ARG A 238 -26.23 6.12 25.97
C ARG A 238 -25.09 5.52 26.76
N GLN A 239 -24.94 4.19 26.76
CA GLN A 239 -23.88 3.49 27.49
C GLN A 239 -22.76 2.99 26.55
N ALA A 240 -23.13 2.35 25.46
CA ALA A 240 -22.17 1.79 24.50
C ALA A 240 -21.25 2.83 23.84
N PRO A 241 -21.63 4.09 23.55
CA PRO A 241 -20.79 5.10 22.93
C PRO A 241 -19.48 5.43 23.65
N PHE A 242 -19.38 5.18 24.95
CA PHE A 242 -18.17 5.48 25.73
C PHE A 242 -16.95 4.72 25.20
N GLY A 243 -15.95 5.47 24.71
CA GLY A 243 -14.75 4.91 24.07
C GLY A 243 -14.97 4.37 22.67
N GLY A 244 -16.06 4.77 22.02
CA GLY A 244 -16.36 4.42 20.64
C GLY A 244 -15.72 5.34 19.60
N ILE A 245 -16.12 5.14 18.35
CA ILE A 245 -15.76 5.93 17.19
C ILE A 245 -16.98 6.65 16.65
N ILE A 246 -16.79 7.89 16.24
CA ILE A 246 -17.83 8.72 15.63
C ILE A 246 -17.46 8.99 14.18
N ALA A 247 -18.41 8.78 13.28
CA ALA A 247 -18.26 9.06 11.85
C ALA A 247 -19.35 10.02 11.36
N CYS A 248 -18.98 11.02 10.56
CA CYS A 248 -19.91 11.99 9.97
C CYS A 248 -19.78 12.00 8.45
N ASN A 249 -20.89 12.18 7.72
CA ASN A 249 -20.89 12.33 6.26
C ASN A 249 -20.63 13.78 5.80
N THR A 250 -20.69 14.75 6.69
CA THR A 250 -20.41 16.16 6.42
C THR A 250 -19.30 16.70 7.31
N ALA A 251 -18.80 17.90 7.03
CA ALA A 251 -17.80 18.56 7.86
C ALA A 251 -18.31 18.74 9.31
N LEU A 252 -17.47 18.39 10.27
CA LEU A 252 -17.82 18.49 11.69
C LEU A 252 -17.78 19.95 12.15
N ASP A 253 -18.91 20.45 12.64
CA ASP A 253 -19.07 21.81 13.14
C ASP A 253 -18.80 21.92 14.65
N LEU A 254 -18.72 23.16 15.17
CA LEU A 254 -18.45 23.44 16.57
C LEU A 254 -19.56 22.95 17.51
N ALA A 255 -20.83 23.05 17.11
CA ALA A 255 -21.95 22.64 17.93
C ALA A 255 -21.91 21.12 18.20
N THR A 256 -21.71 20.36 17.13
CA THR A 256 -21.55 18.89 17.19
C THR A 256 -20.27 18.50 17.94
N ALA A 257 -19.15 19.19 17.70
CA ALA A 257 -17.91 18.97 18.43
C ALA A 257 -18.08 19.18 19.94
N GLY A 258 -18.82 20.21 20.34
CA GLY A 258 -19.17 20.50 21.73
C GLY A 258 -19.92 19.33 22.36
N ALA A 259 -20.99 18.88 21.73
CA ALA A 259 -21.81 17.76 22.20
C ALA A 259 -21.01 16.43 22.31
N ILE A 260 -20.24 16.09 21.30
CA ILE A 260 -19.34 14.91 21.31
C ILE A 260 -18.30 15.02 22.44
N SER A 261 -17.85 16.23 22.75
CA SER A 261 -16.82 16.43 23.76
C SER A 261 -17.24 16.07 25.18
N GLU A 262 -18.54 15.92 25.45
CA GLU A 262 -19.07 15.54 26.76
C GLU A 262 -18.82 14.07 27.12
N ILE A 263 -18.56 13.23 26.14
CA ILE A 263 -18.23 11.82 26.34
C ILE A 263 -16.78 11.48 25.96
N PHE A 264 -16.29 10.38 26.49
CA PHE A 264 -15.00 9.83 26.06
C PHE A 264 -15.16 9.15 24.70
N THR A 265 -14.41 9.64 23.69
CA THR A 265 -14.37 9.13 22.32
C THR A 265 -12.94 8.81 21.94
N GLU A 266 -12.69 7.70 21.28
CA GLU A 266 -11.35 7.26 20.82
C GLU A 266 -10.96 7.92 19.51
N VAL A 267 -11.87 7.95 18.53
CA VAL A 267 -11.63 8.49 17.18
C VAL A 267 -12.88 9.22 16.68
N ILE A 268 -12.66 10.31 15.97
CA ILE A 268 -13.69 10.97 15.16
C ILE A 268 -13.19 10.99 13.72
N VAL A 269 -14.04 10.56 12.78
CA VAL A 269 -13.76 10.61 11.34
C VAL A 269 -14.84 11.43 10.63
N ALA A 270 -14.41 12.36 9.81
CA ALA A 270 -15.29 13.22 9.02
C ALA A 270 -14.58 13.63 7.70
N PRO A 271 -15.33 14.02 6.66
CA PRO A 271 -14.69 14.53 5.42
C PRO A 271 -13.92 15.83 5.66
N ASP A 272 -14.31 16.64 6.63
CA ASP A 272 -13.56 17.82 7.08
C ASP A 272 -13.96 18.22 8.53
N PHE A 273 -13.25 19.19 9.09
CA PHE A 273 -13.51 19.77 10.40
C PHE A 273 -13.51 21.29 10.27
N ALA A 274 -14.52 21.96 10.82
CA ALA A 274 -14.49 23.42 10.99
C ALA A 274 -13.32 23.80 11.90
N THR A 275 -12.67 24.93 11.66
CA THR A 275 -11.46 25.34 12.38
C THR A 275 -11.67 25.40 13.89
N ASP A 276 -12.77 26.01 14.33
CA ASP A 276 -13.15 26.14 15.73
C ASP A 276 -13.51 24.79 16.38
N ALA A 277 -14.15 23.89 15.64
CA ALA A 277 -14.41 22.52 16.08
C ALA A 277 -13.10 21.73 16.28
N LEU A 278 -12.16 21.87 15.34
CA LEU A 278 -10.84 21.24 15.41
C LEU A 278 -10.07 21.74 16.64
N GLU A 279 -10.03 23.06 16.86
CA GLU A 279 -9.37 23.69 17.99
C GLU A 279 -9.93 23.21 19.34
N LEU A 280 -11.28 23.07 19.45
CA LEU A 280 -11.92 22.54 20.63
C LEU A 280 -11.51 21.09 20.91
N LEU A 281 -11.58 20.23 19.89
CA LEU A 281 -11.33 18.80 20.05
C LEU A 281 -9.83 18.48 20.27
N GLN A 282 -8.92 19.30 19.74
CA GLN A 282 -7.47 19.18 19.95
C GLN A 282 -7.04 19.38 21.42
N GLN A 283 -7.88 19.97 22.26
CA GLN A 283 -7.60 20.06 23.70
C GLN A 283 -7.57 18.67 24.36
N LYS A 284 -8.21 17.67 23.74
CA LYS A 284 -8.20 16.27 24.21
C LYS A 284 -7.00 15.51 23.60
N LYS A 285 -5.87 15.52 24.26
CA LYS A 285 -4.57 14.97 23.80
C LYS A 285 -4.62 13.55 23.21
N ASN A 286 -5.56 12.71 23.67
CA ASN A 286 -5.63 11.31 23.25
C ASN A 286 -6.65 11.05 22.13
N LEU A 287 -7.58 11.99 21.91
CA LEU A 287 -8.59 11.89 20.85
C LEU A 287 -7.94 11.94 19.48
N ARG A 288 -8.25 10.98 18.64
CA ARG A 288 -7.75 10.94 17.28
C ARG A 288 -8.76 11.59 16.36
N LEU A 289 -8.34 12.61 15.64
CA LEU A 289 -9.14 13.28 14.63
C LEU A 289 -8.62 12.84 13.26
N VAL A 290 -9.50 12.27 12.46
CA VAL A 290 -9.14 11.68 11.18
C VAL A 290 -10.01 12.29 10.07
N LYS A 291 -9.36 12.84 9.06
CA LYS A 291 -10.02 13.31 7.85
C LYS A 291 -10.16 12.16 6.87
N LEU A 292 -11.37 11.94 6.35
CA LEU A 292 -11.65 11.02 5.26
C LEU A 292 -11.37 11.75 3.93
N LEU A 293 -10.36 11.28 3.19
CA LEU A 293 -9.89 11.94 1.96
C LEU A 293 -10.61 11.40 0.71
N LEU A 294 -10.85 10.09 0.69
CA LEU A 294 -11.48 9.38 -0.42
C LEU A 294 -12.56 8.45 0.12
N ASN A 295 -13.66 8.34 -0.62
CA ASN A 295 -14.69 7.35 -0.30
C ASN A 295 -14.14 5.93 -0.58
N PRO A 296 -14.00 5.07 0.45
CA PRO A 296 -13.46 3.72 0.28
C PRO A 296 -14.29 2.85 -0.67
N ALA A 297 -15.61 3.04 -0.74
CA ALA A 297 -16.51 2.27 -1.59
C ALA A 297 -16.19 2.43 -3.09
N ASN A 298 -15.62 3.58 -3.49
CA ASN A 298 -15.27 3.85 -4.88
C ASN A 298 -13.98 3.15 -5.36
N VAL A 299 -13.20 2.55 -4.45
CA VAL A 299 -11.84 2.07 -4.77
C VAL A 299 -11.63 0.60 -4.44
N VAL A 300 -12.40 0.01 -3.53
CA VAL A 300 -12.23 -1.37 -3.08
C VAL A 300 -13.49 -2.19 -3.36
N PRO A 301 -13.60 -2.83 -4.54
CA PRO A 301 -14.78 -3.61 -4.87
C PRO A 301 -14.86 -4.95 -4.12
N TRP A 302 -13.79 -5.37 -3.41
CA TRP A 302 -13.70 -6.72 -2.82
C TRP A 302 -13.38 -6.68 -1.33
N ALA A 303 -14.02 -7.56 -0.58
CA ALA A 303 -13.63 -7.89 0.78
C ALA A 303 -12.90 -9.23 0.80
N ILE A 304 -11.65 -9.25 1.30
CA ILE A 304 -10.83 -10.45 1.43
C ILE A 304 -10.79 -10.85 2.90
N ARG A 305 -11.17 -12.07 3.23
CA ARG A 305 -11.11 -12.62 4.59
C ARG A 305 -10.45 -13.99 4.58
N SER A 306 -9.59 -14.24 5.54
CA SER A 306 -9.08 -15.59 5.79
C SER A 306 -10.16 -16.41 6.51
N VAL A 307 -10.40 -17.62 6.04
CA VAL A 307 -11.36 -18.57 6.61
C VAL A 307 -10.72 -19.89 7.07
N GLY A 308 -9.40 -19.91 7.15
CA GLY A 308 -8.63 -21.08 7.58
C GLY A 308 -7.16 -20.79 7.76
#